data_51e223c3f64957622e039ca611860226
#
_entry.id   51e223c3f64957622e039ca611860226
#
_cell.length_a   1.000
_cell.length_b   1.000
_cell.length_c   1.000
_cell.angle_alpha   90.00
_cell.angle_beta   90.00
_cell.angle_gamma   90.00
#
_symmetry.space_group_name_H-M   'P 1'
#
loop_
_entity.id
_entity.type
_entity.pdbx_description
1 polymer ?
#
loop_
_entity_poly.entity_id
_entity_poly.type
_entity_poly.pdbx_seq_one_letter_code
_entity_poly.pdbx_strand_id
1 'polypeptide(L)'
;NETTHDIYAGNMKINYQANKNLTFNIGADASYVEEEKDYQSLENEKSSATSRLHAEETKLAAFAGCNVSIAKLSAQLGMRFESFRMLYRDAISQNSLVDKTYRHFYPFFSLSLPVKNVEMGLSMTTKVKRPSYYELRNSEEYFNRYSIEAGNPWLLPQYTTDISYSLQWHQLRFSVDYQRIK
;
A
#
# COMPACT_ATOMS: atom_id res chain seq x y z
N ASN A 1 -21.53 -14.93 9.00
CA ASN A 1 -20.78 -13.73 8.65
C ASN A 1 -20.89 -13.54 7.16
N GLU A 2 -21.57 -12.52 6.71
CA GLU A 2 -21.61 -12.12 5.30
C GLU A 2 -20.73 -10.89 5.14
N THR A 3 -19.97 -10.84 4.05
CA THR A 3 -19.13 -9.69 3.70
C THR A 3 -19.42 -9.34 2.26
N THR A 4 -19.82 -8.10 2.03
CA THR A 4 -20.01 -7.55 0.69
C THR A 4 -18.93 -6.53 0.42
N HIS A 5 -18.32 -6.56 -0.79
CA HIS A 5 -17.31 -5.61 -1.22
C HIS A 5 -17.72 -5.00 -2.55
N ASP A 6 -17.81 -3.68 -2.58
CA ASP A 6 -17.94 -2.93 -3.82
C ASP A 6 -16.66 -2.14 -4.08
N ILE A 7 -16.05 -2.37 -5.24
CA ILE A 7 -14.77 -1.76 -5.61
C ILE A 7 -14.92 -1.04 -6.94
N TYR A 8 -14.65 0.27 -6.91
CA TYR A 8 -14.58 1.12 -8.09
C TYR A 8 -13.15 1.62 -8.23
N ALA A 9 -12.54 1.41 -9.40
CA ALA A 9 -11.17 1.85 -9.65
C ALA A 9 -11.01 2.36 -11.09
N GLY A 10 -10.26 3.44 -11.22
CA GLY A 10 -9.88 4.03 -12.49
C GLY A 10 -8.42 4.45 -12.49
N ASN A 11 -7.75 4.30 -13.63
CA ASN A 11 -6.39 4.78 -13.80
C ASN A 11 -6.19 5.38 -15.18
N MET A 12 -5.26 6.34 -15.25
CA MET A 12 -4.81 6.95 -16.49
C MET A 12 -3.30 7.08 -16.46
N LYS A 13 -2.64 6.72 -17.56
CA LYS A 13 -1.20 6.87 -17.74
C LYS A 13 -0.89 7.41 -19.11
N ILE A 14 -0.01 8.41 -19.15
CA ILE A 14 0.50 9.03 -20.38
C ILE A 14 2.02 8.83 -20.38
N ASN A 15 2.55 8.33 -21.49
CA ASN A 15 3.97 8.20 -21.74
C ASN A 15 4.33 9.13 -22.90
N TYR A 16 5.26 10.03 -22.67
CA TYR A 16 5.76 10.96 -23.68
C TYR A 16 7.24 10.69 -23.93
N GLN A 17 7.55 10.20 -25.12
CA GLN A 17 8.91 9.98 -25.56
C GLN A 17 9.46 11.27 -26.18
N ALA A 18 10.29 11.99 -25.42
CA ALA A 18 10.91 13.23 -25.86
C ALA A 18 12.00 12.99 -26.92
N ASN A 19 12.75 11.90 -26.79
CA ASN A 19 13.75 11.43 -27.74
C ASN A 19 14.04 9.94 -27.53
N LYS A 20 15.01 9.36 -28.28
CA LYS A 20 15.38 7.94 -28.18
C LYS A 20 15.87 7.52 -26.80
N ASN A 21 16.31 8.47 -25.98
CA ASN A 21 16.98 8.24 -24.72
C ASN A 21 16.16 8.71 -23.50
N LEU A 22 15.04 9.43 -23.71
CA LEU A 22 14.30 10.07 -22.64
C LEU A 22 12.79 9.90 -22.85
N THR A 23 12.15 9.30 -21.86
CA THR A 23 10.70 9.13 -21.79
C THR A 23 10.19 9.66 -20.46
N PHE A 24 9.17 10.49 -20.50
CA PHE A 24 8.42 10.96 -19.34
C PHE A 24 7.16 10.12 -19.16
N ASN A 25 6.81 9.87 -17.92
CA ASN A 25 5.60 9.15 -17.53
C ASN A 25 4.85 10.00 -16.52
N ILE A 26 3.58 10.26 -16.78
CA ILE A 26 2.68 10.89 -15.82
C ILE A 26 1.39 10.08 -15.75
N GLY A 27 0.76 10.10 -14.60
CA GLY A 27 -0.53 9.44 -14.48
C GLY A 27 -1.19 9.71 -13.15
N ALA A 28 -2.43 9.26 -13.07
CA ALA A 28 -3.25 9.32 -11.87
C ALA A 28 -4.04 8.02 -11.73
N ASP A 29 -4.32 7.64 -10.50
CA ASP A 29 -5.27 6.58 -10.19
C ASP A 29 -6.19 6.99 -9.03
N ALA A 30 -7.40 6.50 -9.09
CA ALA A 30 -8.41 6.66 -8.06
C ALA A 30 -9.05 5.32 -7.78
N SER A 31 -9.31 5.03 -6.51
CA SER A 31 -10.15 3.90 -6.13
C SER A 31 -11.03 4.26 -4.95
N TYR A 32 -12.23 3.71 -4.95
CA TYR A 32 -13.19 3.73 -3.87
C TYR A 32 -13.56 2.29 -3.55
N VAL A 33 -13.50 1.94 -2.29
CA VAL A 33 -13.87 0.62 -1.77
C VAL A 33 -14.88 0.84 -0.67
N GLU A 34 -15.99 0.12 -0.74
CA GLU A 34 -17.00 0.03 0.29
C GLU A 34 -17.11 -1.41 0.74
N GLU A 35 -17.05 -1.62 2.05
CA GLU A 35 -17.14 -2.94 2.66
C GLU A 35 -18.19 -2.91 3.77
N GLU A 36 -19.12 -3.83 3.70
CA GLU A 36 -20.10 -4.07 4.75
C GLU A 36 -19.90 -5.45 5.34
N LYS A 37 -19.76 -5.52 6.66
CA LYS A 37 -19.57 -6.77 7.42
C LYS A 37 -20.59 -6.90 8.52
N ASP A 38 -21.32 -8.01 8.49
CA ASP A 38 -22.21 -8.44 9.56
C ASP A 38 -21.49 -9.44 10.47
N TYR A 39 -21.34 -9.08 11.73
CA TYR A 39 -20.85 -9.97 12.79
C TYR A 39 -21.99 -10.39 13.69
N GLN A 40 -22.21 -11.69 13.83
CA GLN A 40 -23.11 -12.27 14.82
C GLN A 40 -22.28 -13.09 15.81
N SER A 41 -22.30 -12.72 17.07
CA SER A 41 -21.75 -13.52 18.15
C SER A 41 -22.85 -14.40 18.74
N LEU A 42 -22.59 -15.70 18.81
CA LEU A 42 -23.48 -16.68 19.44
C LEU A 42 -22.87 -17.09 20.78
N GLU A 43 -23.52 -16.73 21.86
CA GLU A 43 -23.19 -17.21 23.18
C GLU A 43 -24.32 -18.10 23.71
N ASN A 44 -24.03 -19.39 24.00
CA ASN A 44 -24.98 -20.39 24.49
C ASN A 44 -26.26 -20.52 23.63
N GLU A 45 -26.09 -20.61 22.28
CA GLU A 45 -27.19 -20.72 21.29
C GLU A 45 -28.14 -19.51 21.26
N LYS A 46 -27.82 -18.43 21.95
CA LYS A 46 -28.53 -17.15 21.84
C LYS A 46 -27.62 -16.14 21.14
N SER A 47 -28.17 -15.43 20.17
CA SER A 47 -27.50 -14.28 19.57
C SER A 47 -27.22 -13.22 20.65
N SER A 48 -25.96 -13.04 21.04
CA SER A 48 -25.58 -12.18 22.17
C SER A 48 -25.22 -10.77 21.71
N ALA A 49 -24.70 -10.62 20.52
CA ALA A 49 -24.43 -9.30 19.93
C ALA A 49 -24.44 -9.37 18.40
N THR A 50 -25.08 -8.41 17.78
CA THR A 50 -24.97 -8.17 16.34
C THR A 50 -24.21 -6.87 16.16
N SER A 51 -23.09 -6.91 15.47
CA SER A 51 -22.35 -5.71 15.08
C SER A 51 -22.30 -5.66 13.56
N ARG A 52 -22.65 -4.52 13.00
CA ARG A 52 -22.53 -4.26 11.57
C ARG A 52 -21.50 -3.17 11.37
N LEU A 53 -20.43 -3.49 10.69
CA LEU A 53 -19.34 -2.57 10.37
C LEU A 53 -19.48 -2.13 8.92
N HIS A 54 -19.48 -0.82 8.73
CA HIS A 54 -19.41 -0.18 7.43
C HIS A 54 -18.07 0.53 7.27
N ALA A 55 -17.36 0.19 6.23
CA ALA A 55 -16.02 0.69 5.96
C ALA A 55 -15.95 1.29 4.55
N GLU A 56 -15.42 2.50 4.46
CA GLU A 56 -15.20 3.19 3.20
C GLU A 56 -13.71 3.54 3.07
N GLU A 57 -13.12 3.24 1.92
CA GLU A 57 -11.77 3.66 1.58
C GLU A 57 -11.75 4.45 0.28
N THR A 58 -11.16 5.62 0.31
CA THR A 58 -10.94 6.45 -0.87
C THR A 58 -9.44 6.66 -1.06
N LYS A 59 -8.94 6.30 -2.22
CA LYS A 59 -7.55 6.51 -2.61
C LYS A 59 -7.49 7.35 -3.87
N LEU A 60 -6.74 8.45 -3.81
CA LEU A 60 -6.39 9.28 -4.95
C LEU A 60 -4.87 9.37 -5.02
N ALA A 61 -4.32 9.15 -6.20
CA ALA A 61 -2.88 9.27 -6.40
C ALA A 61 -2.53 9.86 -7.76
N ALA A 62 -1.42 10.57 -7.78
CA ALA A 62 -0.80 11.07 -8.99
C ALA A 62 0.69 10.71 -8.98
N PHE A 63 1.25 10.42 -10.14
CA PHE A 63 2.66 10.08 -10.26
C PHE A 63 3.29 10.75 -11.48
N ALA A 64 4.57 11.05 -11.34
CA ALA A 64 5.40 11.51 -12.42
C ALA A 64 6.77 10.84 -12.35
N GLY A 65 7.36 10.57 -13.50
CA GLY A 65 8.67 9.96 -13.59
C GLY A 65 9.31 10.15 -14.94
N CYS A 66 10.58 9.81 -15.02
CA CYS A 66 11.32 9.78 -16.27
C CYS A 66 12.20 8.53 -16.35
N ASN A 67 12.35 8.04 -17.57
CA ASN A 67 13.27 6.98 -17.92
C ASN A 67 14.34 7.56 -18.85
N VAL A 68 15.59 7.35 -18.50
CA VAL A 68 16.75 7.82 -19.24
C VAL A 68 17.59 6.62 -19.65
N SER A 69 17.95 6.55 -20.92
CA SER A 69 18.84 5.52 -21.46
C SER A 69 19.96 6.19 -22.25
N ILE A 70 21.16 6.24 -21.69
CA ILE A 70 22.33 6.87 -22.32
C ILE A 70 23.42 5.81 -22.44
N ALA A 71 23.81 5.50 -23.67
CA ALA A 71 24.73 4.41 -23.97
C ALA A 71 24.30 3.10 -23.31
N LYS A 72 24.99 2.68 -22.24
CA LYS A 72 24.68 1.46 -21.48
C LYS A 72 23.99 1.76 -20.15
N LEU A 73 23.90 3.01 -19.74
CA LEU A 73 23.22 3.40 -18.50
C LEU A 73 21.72 3.47 -18.73
N SER A 74 20.97 2.77 -17.91
CA SER A 74 19.52 2.90 -17.78
C SER A 74 19.19 3.46 -16.41
N ALA A 75 18.44 4.56 -16.37
CA ALA A 75 18.01 5.20 -15.14
C ALA A 75 16.50 5.43 -15.17
N GLN A 76 15.84 5.16 -14.09
CA GLN A 76 14.43 5.49 -13.85
C GLN A 76 14.33 6.29 -12.56
N LEU A 77 13.62 7.41 -12.63
CA LEU A 77 13.36 8.29 -11.49
C LEU A 77 11.89 8.60 -11.46
N GLY A 78 11.30 8.69 -10.28
CA GLY A 78 9.93 9.11 -10.18
C GLY A 78 9.46 9.34 -8.76
N MET A 79 8.28 9.90 -8.67
CA MET A 79 7.59 10.19 -7.42
C MET A 79 6.10 9.97 -7.60
N ARG A 80 5.49 9.35 -6.61
CA ARG A 80 4.05 9.21 -6.49
C ARG A 80 3.60 9.94 -5.24
N PHE A 81 2.59 10.78 -5.38
CA PHE A 81 1.82 11.34 -4.28
C PHE A 81 0.53 10.56 -4.11
N GLU A 82 0.15 10.26 -2.88
CA GLU A 82 -1.09 9.56 -2.59
C GLU A 82 -1.80 10.21 -1.42
N SER A 83 -3.11 10.40 -1.57
CA SER A 83 -4.06 10.73 -0.52
C SER A 83 -4.99 9.54 -0.31
N PHE A 84 -4.98 8.98 0.88
CA PHE A 84 -5.77 7.82 1.26
C PHE A 84 -6.63 8.19 2.47
N ARG A 85 -7.96 8.07 2.33
CA ARG A 85 -8.91 8.25 3.41
C ARG A 85 -9.55 6.92 3.74
N MET A 86 -9.65 6.63 5.02
CA MET A 86 -10.39 5.49 5.56
C MET A 86 -11.43 6.00 6.56
N LEU A 87 -12.64 5.49 6.44
CA LEU A 87 -13.75 5.81 7.30
C LEU A 87 -14.39 4.51 7.78
N TYR A 88 -14.48 4.33 9.10
CA TYR A 88 -15.17 3.22 9.74
C TYR A 88 -16.31 3.73 10.57
N ARG A 89 -17.47 3.13 10.40
CA ARG A 89 -18.66 3.37 11.19
C ARG A 89 -19.21 2.07 11.72
N ASP A 90 -19.63 2.10 12.95
CA ASP A 90 -20.55 1.09 13.44
C ASP A 90 -21.96 1.44 12.92
N ALA A 91 -22.51 0.58 12.05
CA ALA A 91 -23.80 0.82 11.41
C ALA A 91 -24.98 0.82 12.39
N ILE A 92 -24.82 0.23 13.57
CA ILE A 92 -25.86 0.20 14.61
C ILE A 92 -25.85 1.50 15.42
N SER A 93 -24.69 1.92 15.90
CA SER A 93 -24.55 3.14 16.72
C SER A 93 -24.39 4.40 15.88
N GLN A 94 -24.13 4.27 14.57
CA GLN A 94 -23.78 5.35 13.63
C GLN A 94 -22.59 6.20 14.08
N ASN A 95 -21.82 5.74 15.07
CA ASN A 95 -20.64 6.41 15.53
C ASN A 95 -19.46 6.10 14.61
N SER A 96 -18.73 7.13 14.23
CA SER A 96 -17.48 6.99 13.50
C SER A 96 -16.42 6.43 14.45
N LEU A 97 -15.95 5.21 14.19
CA LEU A 97 -14.87 4.58 14.95
C LEU A 97 -13.51 5.11 14.51
N VAL A 98 -13.34 5.33 13.20
CA VAL A 98 -12.11 5.85 12.59
C VAL A 98 -12.49 6.73 11.40
N ASP A 99 -11.97 7.96 11.35
CA ASP A 99 -11.95 8.81 10.16
C ASP A 99 -10.53 9.40 10.05
N LYS A 100 -9.74 8.85 9.16
CA LYS A 100 -8.34 9.23 8.99
C LYS A 100 -8.01 9.45 7.54
N THR A 101 -7.24 10.52 7.28
CA THR A 101 -6.68 10.81 5.97
C THR A 101 -5.16 10.83 6.06
N TYR A 102 -4.52 10.03 5.22
CA TYR A 102 -3.07 9.93 5.11
C TYR A 102 -2.63 10.51 3.78
N ARG A 103 -1.60 11.35 3.80
CA ARG A 103 -0.99 11.91 2.59
C ARG A 103 0.49 11.64 2.63
N HIS A 104 1.02 11.01 1.57
CA HIS A 104 2.42 10.66 1.54
C HIS A 104 3.01 10.71 0.13
N PHE A 105 4.34 10.94 0.07
CA PHE A 105 5.12 10.88 -1.15
C PHE A 105 5.95 9.60 -1.18
N TYR A 106 5.92 8.92 -2.30
CA TYR A 106 6.64 7.67 -2.55
C TYR A 106 7.67 7.92 -3.65
N PRO A 107 8.88 8.36 -3.31
CA PRO A 107 9.96 8.45 -4.28
C PRO A 107 10.45 7.06 -4.64
N PHE A 108 10.88 6.91 -5.89
CA PHE A 108 11.57 5.72 -6.36
C PHE A 108 12.65 6.09 -7.37
N PHE A 109 13.72 5.33 -7.38
CA PHE A 109 14.69 5.36 -8.46
C PHE A 109 15.26 3.98 -8.73
N SER A 110 15.76 3.78 -9.94
CA SER A 110 16.48 2.59 -10.35
C SER A 110 17.58 2.98 -11.34
N LEU A 111 18.76 2.43 -11.14
CA LEU A 111 19.91 2.59 -12.02
C LEU A 111 20.41 1.20 -12.40
N SER A 112 20.68 0.99 -13.68
CA SER A 112 21.33 -0.22 -14.19
C SER A 112 22.46 0.19 -15.13
N LEU A 113 23.64 -0.35 -14.88
CA LEU A 113 24.85 -0.07 -15.64
C LEU A 113 25.59 -1.38 -15.94
N PRO A 114 25.49 -1.92 -17.14
CA PRO A 114 26.33 -3.03 -17.60
C PRO A 114 27.73 -2.51 -18.01
N VAL A 115 28.76 -3.01 -17.35
CA VAL A 115 30.17 -2.69 -17.63
C VAL A 115 30.91 -3.99 -17.98
N LYS A 116 31.25 -4.17 -19.27
CA LYS A 116 31.82 -5.42 -19.80
C LYS A 116 30.97 -6.63 -19.43
N ASN A 117 31.48 -7.48 -18.53
CA ASN A 117 30.82 -8.71 -18.08
C ASN A 117 30.16 -8.56 -16.68
N VAL A 118 30.08 -7.34 -16.18
CA VAL A 118 29.47 -7.02 -14.88
C VAL A 118 28.24 -6.16 -15.11
N GLU A 119 27.13 -6.54 -14.51
CA GLU A 119 25.93 -5.72 -14.44
C GLU A 119 25.76 -5.20 -13.00
N MET A 120 25.68 -3.89 -12.86
CA MET A 120 25.46 -3.22 -11.58
C MET A 120 24.09 -2.60 -11.56
N GLY A 121 23.38 -2.81 -10.45
CA GLY A 121 22.06 -2.23 -10.19
C GLY A 121 22.03 -1.50 -8.86
N LEU A 122 21.34 -0.37 -8.81
CA LEU A 122 21.02 0.34 -7.59
C LEU A 122 19.56 0.79 -7.67
N SER A 123 18.78 0.48 -6.67
CA SER A 123 17.36 0.89 -6.63
C SER A 123 16.95 1.34 -5.24
N MET A 124 15.96 2.23 -5.21
CA MET A 124 15.26 2.64 -4.00
C MET A 124 13.77 2.66 -4.29
N THR A 125 12.97 2.08 -3.39
CA THR A 125 11.52 2.11 -3.45
C THR A 125 10.94 2.43 -2.07
N THR A 126 9.83 3.14 -2.05
CA THR A 126 9.06 3.37 -0.82
C THR A 126 7.69 2.71 -0.95
N LYS A 127 7.31 1.95 0.07
CA LYS A 127 6.06 1.20 0.15
C LYS A 127 5.30 1.57 1.42
N VAL A 128 4.00 1.35 1.42
CA VAL A 128 3.15 1.48 2.61
C VAL A 128 2.42 0.17 2.87
N LYS A 129 2.41 -0.25 4.14
CA LYS A 129 1.50 -1.26 4.66
C LYS A 129 0.51 -0.57 5.58
N ARG A 130 -0.76 -0.60 5.21
CA ARG A 130 -1.84 -0.04 6.01
C ARG A 130 -2.37 -1.10 6.96
N PRO A 131 -2.79 -0.72 8.17
CA PRO A 131 -3.52 -1.62 9.04
C PRO A 131 -4.78 -2.11 8.35
N SER A 132 -5.08 -3.38 8.51
CA SER A 132 -6.33 -3.96 8.06
C SER A 132 -7.50 -3.56 8.97
N TYR A 133 -8.73 -3.73 8.51
CA TYR A 133 -9.95 -3.51 9.30
C TYR A 133 -9.96 -4.34 10.58
N TYR A 134 -9.48 -5.57 10.48
CA TYR A 134 -9.36 -6.47 11.62
C TYR A 134 -8.43 -5.93 12.70
N GLU A 135 -7.31 -5.33 12.32
CA GLU A 135 -6.34 -4.74 13.23
C GLU A 135 -6.85 -3.42 13.86
N LEU A 136 -7.77 -2.71 13.18
CA LEU A 136 -8.32 -1.42 13.64
C LEU A 136 -9.63 -1.54 14.41
N ARG A 137 -10.20 -2.73 14.56
CA ARG A 137 -11.46 -2.92 15.28
C ARG A 137 -11.34 -2.48 16.74
N ASN A 138 -12.41 -1.99 17.32
CA ASN A 138 -12.49 -1.62 18.73
C ASN A 138 -13.27 -2.67 19.55
N SER A 139 -13.37 -3.88 19.03
CA SER A 139 -14.03 -5.00 19.69
C SER A 139 -13.02 -6.03 20.17
N GLU A 140 -13.30 -6.60 21.32
CA GLU A 140 -12.59 -7.75 21.85
C GLU A 140 -13.26 -9.02 21.34
N GLU A 141 -12.48 -9.96 20.87
CA GLU A 141 -12.95 -11.26 20.41
C GLU A 141 -12.28 -12.37 21.21
N TYR A 142 -13.08 -13.24 21.82
CA TYR A 142 -12.59 -14.39 22.55
C TYR A 142 -12.21 -15.50 21.58
N PHE A 143 -10.95 -15.74 21.40
CA PHE A 143 -10.46 -16.83 20.56
C PHE A 143 -10.58 -18.18 21.29
N ASN A 144 -10.39 -18.19 22.60
CA ASN A 144 -10.63 -19.31 23.50
C ASN A 144 -10.76 -18.80 24.93
N ARG A 145 -10.95 -19.71 25.92
CA ARG A 145 -11.08 -19.36 27.35
C ARG A 145 -9.88 -18.58 27.93
N TYR A 146 -8.74 -18.59 27.27
CA TYR A 146 -7.49 -18.03 27.77
C TYR A 146 -6.91 -16.94 26.87
N SER A 147 -7.52 -16.67 25.72
CA SER A 147 -7.00 -15.73 24.74
C SER A 147 -8.11 -14.81 24.24
N ILE A 148 -7.87 -13.52 24.43
CA ILE A 148 -8.68 -12.41 23.91
C ILE A 148 -7.87 -11.72 22.84
N GLU A 149 -8.46 -11.46 21.70
CA GLU A 149 -7.87 -10.68 20.64
C GLU A 149 -8.62 -9.36 20.51
N ALA A 150 -7.88 -8.26 20.57
CA ALA A 150 -8.42 -6.91 20.41
C ALA A 150 -7.68 -6.17 19.30
N GLY A 151 -8.39 -5.40 18.52
CA GLY A 151 -7.79 -4.48 17.56
C GLY A 151 -7.33 -3.19 18.25
N ASN A 152 -6.61 -2.36 17.51
CA ASN A 152 -6.17 -1.04 17.96
C ASN A 152 -6.53 0.02 16.90
N PRO A 153 -7.56 0.85 17.13
CA PRO A 153 -7.97 1.90 16.19
C PRO A 153 -6.91 2.99 15.96
N TRP A 154 -5.87 3.04 16.80
CA TRP A 154 -4.81 4.04 16.74
C TRP A 154 -3.59 3.59 15.91
N LEU A 155 -3.61 2.40 15.34
CA LEU A 155 -2.53 1.94 14.47
C LEU A 155 -2.31 2.92 13.31
N LEU A 156 -1.05 3.15 13.02
CA LEU A 156 -0.61 4.00 11.92
C LEU A 156 -0.12 3.14 10.75
N PRO A 157 -0.21 3.64 9.52
CA PRO A 157 0.42 2.98 8.38
C PRO A 157 1.93 2.88 8.58
N GLN A 158 2.48 1.73 8.23
CA GLN A 158 3.91 1.47 8.24
C GLN A 158 4.51 1.82 6.88
N TYR A 159 5.50 2.71 6.87
CA TYR A 159 6.23 3.09 5.66
C TYR A 159 7.58 2.38 5.63
N THR A 160 7.86 1.72 4.53
CA THR A 160 9.11 0.99 4.32
C THR A 160 9.85 1.57 3.14
N THR A 161 11.09 1.99 3.36
CA THR A 161 12.02 2.39 2.29
C THR A 161 13.04 1.29 2.13
N ASP A 162 13.10 0.71 0.93
CA ASP A 162 14.03 -0.33 0.54
C ASP A 162 15.09 0.26 -0.40
N ILE A 163 16.36 0.04 -0.11
CA ILE A 163 17.49 0.37 -0.98
C ILE A 163 18.22 -0.92 -1.26
N SER A 164 18.35 -1.25 -2.55
CA SER A 164 19.00 -2.48 -3.00
C SER A 164 20.14 -2.16 -3.94
N TYR A 165 21.31 -2.72 -3.66
CA TYR A 165 22.45 -2.75 -4.57
C TYR A 165 22.67 -4.17 -5.06
N SER A 166 22.86 -4.35 -6.36
CA SER A 166 23.15 -5.65 -6.96
C SER A 166 24.34 -5.56 -7.91
N LEU A 167 25.11 -6.62 -7.91
CA LEU A 167 26.24 -6.83 -8.84
C LEU A 167 26.17 -8.25 -9.37
N GLN A 168 26.15 -8.39 -10.68
CA GLN A 168 26.17 -9.69 -11.35
C GLN A 168 27.41 -9.78 -12.24
N TRP A 169 28.19 -10.84 -12.03
CA TRP A 169 29.36 -11.16 -12.85
C TRP A 169 29.28 -12.62 -13.27
N HIS A 170 29.06 -12.87 -14.55
CA HIS A 170 28.78 -14.21 -15.10
C HIS A 170 27.64 -14.91 -14.34
N GLN A 171 27.96 -16.00 -13.64
CA GLN A 171 27.03 -16.78 -12.85
C GLN A 171 26.94 -16.35 -11.37
N LEU A 172 27.79 -15.43 -10.95
CA LEU A 172 27.83 -14.94 -9.58
C LEU A 172 26.97 -13.68 -9.45
N ARG A 173 26.10 -13.67 -8.45
CA ARG A 173 25.29 -12.50 -8.06
C ARG A 173 25.59 -12.16 -6.62
N PHE A 174 25.85 -10.89 -6.38
CA PHE A 174 25.97 -10.31 -5.06
C PHE A 174 24.89 -9.23 -4.91
N SER A 175 24.21 -9.20 -3.75
CA SER A 175 23.24 -8.16 -3.42
C SER A 175 23.39 -7.71 -1.98
N VAL A 176 23.13 -6.43 -1.74
CA VAL A 176 23.01 -5.83 -0.41
C VAL A 176 21.72 -5.05 -0.38
N ASP A 177 20.90 -5.35 0.60
CA ASP A 177 19.60 -4.73 0.79
C ASP A 177 19.58 -4.02 2.15
N TYR A 178 19.17 -2.76 2.14
CA TYR A 178 18.92 -1.97 3.34
C TYR A 178 17.44 -1.59 3.41
N GLN A 179 16.82 -1.90 4.52
CA GLN A 179 15.41 -1.61 4.75
C GLN A 179 15.25 -0.70 5.97
N ARG A 180 14.53 0.40 5.79
CA ARG A 180 14.12 1.29 6.88
C ARG A 180 12.61 1.27 7.02
N ILE A 181 12.15 0.92 8.20
CA ILE A 181 10.74 0.86 8.58
C ILE A 181 10.44 2.00 9.57
N LYS A 182 9.34 2.71 9.33
CA LYS A 182 8.83 3.78 10.20
C LYS A 182 7.35 3.55 10.50
#